data_dfd76c239fda144a9c899a413233e647
#
_entry.id   dfd76c239fda144a9c899a413233e647
#
_cell.length_a   1.000
_cell.length_b   1.000
_cell.length_c   1.000
_cell.angle_alpha   90.00
_cell.angle_beta   90.00
_cell.angle_gamma   90.00
#
_symmetry.space_group_name_H-M   'P 1'
#
loop_
_entity.id
_entity.type
_entity.pdbx_description
1 polymer ?
#
loop_
_entity_poly.entity_id
_entity_poly.type
_entity_poly.pdbx_seq_one_letter_code
_entity_poly.pdbx_strand_id
1 'polypeptide(L)'
;MPSERTLRIAAAAIAIVGIGVATYITIADSGGGAPACLAGGQGCTTVANSPYSHVAGINVAVFGIVGYVLLAIAAATSGDAGRFGGLVLSLVGFGFSAYLTYLELFVIDAICQWCVASAGLMTLLLIVNATRAFGYAGAELTAGPATPPTADQV
;
A
#
# COMPACT_ATOMS: atom_id res chain seq x y z
N MET A 1 8.02 -14.72 -16.18
CA MET A 1 7.74 -13.54 -15.36
C MET A 1 6.26 -13.19 -15.52
N PRO A 2 5.53 -12.77 -14.47
CA PRO A 2 4.13 -12.37 -14.62
C PRO A 2 4.04 -11.16 -15.55
N SER A 3 2.98 -11.14 -16.38
CA SER A 3 2.78 -10.03 -17.31
C SER A 3 2.48 -8.72 -16.55
N GLU A 4 2.83 -7.58 -17.13
CA GLU A 4 2.53 -6.24 -16.57
C GLU A 4 1.03 -6.13 -16.21
N ARG A 5 0.16 -6.68 -17.06
CA ARG A 5 -1.29 -6.72 -16.80
C ARG A 5 -1.62 -7.48 -15.53
N THR A 6 -0.99 -8.64 -15.31
CA THR A 6 -1.21 -9.46 -14.11
C THR A 6 -0.78 -8.72 -12.85
N LEU A 7 0.39 -8.09 -12.88
CA LEU A 7 0.89 -7.30 -11.74
C LEU A 7 0.01 -6.09 -11.43
N ARG A 8 -0.51 -5.41 -12.46
CA ARG A 8 -1.46 -4.30 -12.28
C ARG A 8 -2.77 -4.75 -11.64
N ILE A 9 -3.32 -5.87 -12.10
CA ILE A 9 -4.55 -6.44 -11.52
C ILE A 9 -4.31 -6.86 -10.06
N ALA A 10 -3.17 -7.48 -9.77
CA ALA A 10 -2.79 -7.86 -8.41
C ALA A 10 -2.65 -6.63 -7.51
N ALA A 11 -1.95 -5.58 -7.97
CA ALA A 11 -1.82 -4.33 -7.20
C ALA A 11 -3.17 -3.66 -6.94
N ALA A 12 -4.05 -3.59 -7.95
CA ALA A 12 -5.39 -3.03 -7.81
C ALA A 12 -6.24 -3.85 -6.81
N ALA A 13 -6.23 -5.17 -6.91
CA ALA A 13 -6.97 -6.05 -6.00
C ALA A 13 -6.51 -5.88 -4.54
N ILE A 14 -5.20 -5.87 -4.30
CA ILE A 14 -4.63 -5.67 -2.96
C ILE A 14 -5.01 -4.28 -2.42
N ALA A 15 -4.93 -3.23 -3.26
CA ALA A 15 -5.30 -1.88 -2.86
C ALA A 15 -6.79 -1.78 -2.50
N ILE A 16 -7.68 -2.43 -3.23
CA ILE A 16 -9.13 -2.48 -2.92
C ILE A 16 -9.38 -3.15 -1.58
N VAL A 17 -8.71 -4.28 -1.28
CA VAL A 17 -8.78 -4.93 0.03
C VAL A 17 -8.30 -3.99 1.13
N GLY A 18 -7.18 -3.28 0.89
CA GLY A 18 -6.64 -2.28 1.82
C GLY A 18 -7.60 -1.13 2.10
N ILE A 19 -8.31 -0.62 1.07
CA ILE A 19 -9.38 0.38 1.23
C ILE A 19 -10.47 -0.18 2.15
N GLY A 20 -10.90 -1.42 1.94
CA GLY A 20 -11.91 -2.07 2.78
C GLY A 20 -11.50 -2.14 4.24
N VAL A 21 -10.28 -2.60 4.53
CA VAL A 21 -9.72 -2.69 5.88
C VAL A 21 -9.65 -1.31 6.54
N ALA A 22 -9.08 -0.31 5.86
CA ALA A 22 -8.93 1.05 6.40
C ALA A 22 -10.30 1.73 6.61
N THR A 23 -11.26 1.52 5.71
CA THR A 23 -12.63 2.03 5.84
C THR A 23 -13.33 1.40 7.05
N TYR A 24 -13.20 0.09 7.26
CA TYR A 24 -13.76 -0.59 8.43
C TYR A 24 -13.24 0.00 9.74
N ILE A 25 -11.91 0.22 9.84
CA ILE A 25 -11.31 0.84 11.03
C ILE A 25 -11.86 2.26 11.25
N THR A 26 -11.96 3.06 10.17
CA THR A 26 -12.46 4.44 10.22
C THR A 26 -13.92 4.50 10.68
N ILE A 27 -14.78 3.61 10.19
CA ILE A 27 -16.19 3.55 10.57
C ILE A 27 -16.34 3.13 12.05
N ALA A 28 -15.57 2.13 12.48
CA ALA A 28 -15.61 1.68 13.88
C ALA A 28 -15.20 2.79 14.84
N ASP A 29 -14.16 3.55 14.51
CA ASP A 29 -13.71 4.71 15.30
C ASP A 29 -14.75 5.84 15.31
N SER A 30 -15.32 6.17 14.16
CA SER A 30 -16.34 7.22 14.03
C SER A 30 -17.62 6.90 14.80
N GLY A 31 -17.92 5.62 15.03
CA GLY A 31 -19.02 5.16 15.87
C GLY A 31 -18.75 5.23 17.38
N GLY A 32 -17.60 5.77 17.80
CA GLY A 32 -17.18 5.87 19.21
C GLY A 32 -16.72 4.54 19.81
N GLY A 33 -16.39 3.56 18.94
CA GLY A 33 -15.88 2.25 19.33
C GLY A 33 -14.49 1.97 18.78
N ALA A 34 -14.06 0.73 18.89
CA ALA A 34 -12.85 0.20 18.29
C ALA A 34 -13.20 -0.95 17.34
N PRO A 35 -12.39 -1.21 16.31
CA PRO A 35 -12.62 -2.36 15.44
C PRO A 35 -12.58 -3.66 16.24
N ALA A 36 -13.49 -4.58 15.94
CA ALA A 36 -13.58 -5.86 16.64
C ALA A 36 -12.31 -6.68 16.43
N CYS A 37 -11.70 -7.15 17.51
CA CYS A 37 -10.60 -8.10 17.46
C CYS A 37 -11.14 -9.52 17.26
N LEU A 38 -10.90 -10.15 16.11
CA LEU A 38 -11.33 -11.52 15.79
C LEU A 38 -10.65 -12.57 16.67
N ALA A 39 -9.45 -12.28 17.19
CA ALA A 39 -8.70 -13.16 18.07
C ALA A 39 -9.08 -13.05 19.57
N GLY A 40 -10.14 -12.31 19.92
CA GLY A 40 -10.65 -12.19 21.28
C GLY A 40 -9.80 -11.37 22.25
N GLY A 41 -8.82 -10.62 21.74
CA GLY A 41 -7.96 -9.74 22.55
C GLY A 41 -8.45 -8.29 22.61
N GLN A 42 -7.92 -7.50 23.57
CA GLN A 42 -8.21 -6.07 23.68
C GLN A 42 -7.24 -5.17 22.87
N GLY A 43 -6.29 -5.76 22.13
CA GLY A 43 -5.26 -5.02 21.40
C GLY A 43 -5.81 -3.98 20.45
N CYS A 44 -6.87 -4.30 19.69
CA CYS A 44 -7.49 -3.34 18.77
C CYS A 44 -8.08 -2.13 19.51
N THR A 45 -8.72 -2.38 20.65
CA THR A 45 -9.29 -1.31 21.49
C THR A 45 -8.20 -0.45 22.12
N THR A 46 -7.11 -1.08 22.60
CA THR A 46 -5.97 -0.37 23.20
C THR A 46 -5.29 0.52 22.16
N VAL A 47 -5.05 0.02 20.97
CA VAL A 47 -4.43 0.79 19.87
C VAL A 47 -5.35 1.92 19.41
N ALA A 48 -6.65 1.65 19.22
CA ALA A 48 -7.61 2.66 18.79
C ALA A 48 -7.76 3.82 19.80
N ASN A 49 -7.67 3.54 21.10
CA ASN A 49 -7.75 4.55 22.16
C ASN A 49 -6.39 5.21 22.48
N SER A 50 -5.31 4.84 21.80
CA SER A 50 -4.01 5.44 22.02
C SER A 50 -3.93 6.86 21.44
N PRO A 51 -3.09 7.76 21.99
CA PRO A 51 -2.89 9.09 21.43
C PRO A 51 -2.28 9.08 20.02
N TYR A 52 -1.75 7.94 19.59
CA TYR A 52 -1.15 7.75 18.26
C TYR A 52 -2.15 7.31 17.19
N SER A 53 -3.39 6.97 17.58
CA SER A 53 -4.46 6.59 16.63
C SER A 53 -4.97 7.79 15.81
N HIS A 54 -4.71 9.01 16.28
CA HIS A 54 -5.12 10.25 15.63
C HIS A 54 -3.93 11.18 15.41
N VAL A 55 -3.77 11.66 14.19
CA VAL A 55 -2.79 12.68 13.82
C VAL A 55 -3.55 13.95 13.48
N ALA A 56 -3.29 15.04 14.21
CA ALA A 56 -4.01 16.32 14.06
C ALA A 56 -5.55 16.17 14.16
N GLY A 57 -6.03 15.24 14.97
CA GLY A 57 -7.47 14.99 15.14
C GLY A 57 -8.10 14.10 14.06
N ILE A 58 -7.32 13.61 13.10
CA ILE A 58 -7.78 12.71 12.04
C ILE A 58 -7.26 11.30 12.35
N ASN A 59 -8.15 10.31 12.29
CA ASN A 59 -7.78 8.91 12.46
C ASN A 59 -6.74 8.48 11.41
N VAL A 60 -5.68 7.78 11.83
CA VAL A 60 -4.60 7.32 10.94
C VAL A 60 -5.09 6.40 9.83
N ALA A 61 -6.21 5.70 10.02
CA ALA A 61 -6.81 4.86 8.98
C ALA A 61 -7.32 5.67 7.77
N VAL A 62 -7.69 6.94 7.96
CA VAL A 62 -8.07 7.84 6.84
C VAL A 62 -6.89 8.08 5.92
N PHE A 63 -5.69 8.27 6.45
CA PHE A 63 -4.46 8.34 5.63
C PHE A 63 -4.22 7.04 4.89
N GLY A 64 -4.55 5.90 5.52
CA GLY A 64 -4.53 4.58 4.86
C GLY A 64 -5.48 4.52 3.67
N ILE A 65 -6.73 4.99 3.80
CA ILE A 65 -7.70 5.04 2.68
C ILE A 65 -7.13 5.85 1.52
N VAL A 66 -6.63 7.06 1.80
CA VAL A 66 -6.04 7.93 0.76
C VAL A 66 -4.85 7.23 0.07
N GLY A 67 -3.95 6.63 0.84
CA GLY A 67 -2.80 5.89 0.31
C GLY A 67 -3.20 4.72 -0.60
N TYR A 68 -4.16 3.91 -0.18
CA TYR A 68 -4.65 2.79 -0.99
C TYR A 68 -5.40 3.24 -2.24
N VAL A 69 -6.18 4.33 -2.17
CA VAL A 69 -6.84 4.92 -3.35
C VAL A 69 -5.80 5.40 -4.37
N LEU A 70 -4.77 6.12 -3.93
CA LEU A 70 -3.69 6.56 -4.81
C LEU A 70 -2.94 5.38 -5.43
N LEU A 71 -2.70 4.29 -4.68
CA LEU A 71 -2.10 3.05 -5.19
C LEU A 71 -3.00 2.34 -6.21
N ALA A 72 -4.32 2.34 -6.00
CA ALA A 72 -5.27 1.81 -6.98
C ALA A 72 -5.25 2.62 -8.29
N ILE A 73 -5.17 3.95 -8.20
CA ILE A 73 -5.04 4.84 -9.36
C ILE A 73 -3.71 4.57 -10.08
N ALA A 74 -2.60 4.46 -9.35
CA ALA A 74 -1.29 4.13 -9.94
C ALA A 74 -1.30 2.75 -10.63
N ALA A 75 -2.02 1.76 -10.07
CA ALA A 75 -2.22 0.46 -10.70
C ALA A 75 -3.06 0.54 -11.98
N ALA A 76 -4.05 1.44 -12.04
CA ALA A 76 -4.86 1.68 -13.23
C ALA A 76 -4.10 2.42 -14.33
N THR A 77 -3.12 3.26 -13.96
CA THR A 77 -2.31 4.05 -14.89
C THR A 77 -1.28 3.17 -15.61
N SER A 78 -1.21 3.28 -16.92
CA SER A 78 -0.22 2.59 -17.75
C SER A 78 1.04 3.44 -17.93
N GLY A 79 2.20 2.78 -18.17
CA GLY A 79 3.46 3.46 -18.43
C GLY A 79 4.25 3.80 -17.17
N ASP A 80 5.28 4.62 -17.35
CA ASP A 80 6.29 4.88 -16.30
C ASP A 80 5.71 5.64 -15.11
N ALA A 81 4.79 6.57 -15.34
CA ALA A 81 4.11 7.29 -14.27
C ALA A 81 3.38 6.36 -13.30
N GLY A 82 2.69 5.31 -13.79
CA GLY A 82 2.03 4.32 -12.97
C GLY A 82 3.01 3.41 -12.22
N ARG A 83 4.14 3.05 -12.84
CA ARG A 83 5.17 2.18 -12.26
C ARG A 83 5.94 2.89 -11.16
N PHE A 84 6.53 4.05 -11.48
CA PHE A 84 7.31 4.82 -10.51
C PHE A 84 6.44 5.45 -9.43
N GLY A 85 5.27 5.98 -9.81
CA GLY A 85 4.30 6.51 -8.85
C GLY A 85 3.83 5.43 -7.88
N GLY A 86 3.50 4.24 -8.37
CA GLY A 86 3.14 3.10 -7.54
C GLY A 86 4.27 2.65 -6.61
N LEU A 87 5.52 2.63 -7.09
CA LEU A 87 6.69 2.30 -6.27
C LEU A 87 6.89 3.32 -5.15
N VAL A 88 6.89 4.61 -5.47
CA VAL A 88 7.10 5.69 -4.46
C VAL A 88 5.97 5.67 -3.42
N LEU A 89 4.71 5.58 -3.86
CA LEU A 89 3.56 5.54 -2.96
C LEU A 89 3.59 4.30 -2.05
N SER A 90 3.94 3.13 -2.59
CA SER A 90 4.04 1.91 -1.77
C SER A 90 5.24 1.95 -0.81
N LEU A 91 6.33 2.60 -1.17
CA LEU A 91 7.49 2.78 -0.30
C LEU A 91 7.16 3.72 0.88
N VAL A 92 6.49 4.84 0.60
CA VAL A 92 6.02 5.77 1.64
C VAL A 92 5.00 5.08 2.55
N GLY A 93 4.03 4.37 1.97
CA GLY A 93 3.02 3.63 2.73
C GLY A 93 3.61 2.51 3.59
N PHE A 94 4.60 1.79 3.07
CA PHE A 94 5.34 0.78 3.84
C PHE A 94 6.10 1.40 5.01
N GLY A 95 6.80 2.52 4.79
CA GLY A 95 7.51 3.24 5.86
C GLY A 95 6.55 3.71 6.96
N PHE A 96 5.39 4.23 6.58
CA PHE A 96 4.35 4.63 7.52
C PHE A 96 3.78 3.42 8.30
N SER A 97 3.50 2.31 7.62
CA SER A 97 3.05 1.07 8.27
C SER A 97 4.11 0.50 9.23
N ALA A 98 5.37 0.53 8.84
CA ALA A 98 6.48 0.10 9.70
C ALA A 98 6.59 0.97 10.96
N TYR A 99 6.41 2.28 10.82
CA TYR A 99 6.37 3.22 11.96
C TYR A 99 5.22 2.91 12.91
N LEU A 100 4.00 2.69 12.39
CA LEU A 100 2.86 2.32 13.22
C LEU A 100 3.06 0.98 13.92
N THR A 101 3.61 -0.01 13.24
CA THR A 101 3.93 -1.32 13.83
C THR A 101 4.98 -1.16 14.94
N TYR A 102 5.97 -0.30 14.76
CA TYR A 102 6.93 0.03 15.81
C TYR A 102 6.24 0.61 17.06
N LEU A 103 5.31 1.55 16.88
CA LEU A 103 4.54 2.12 17.99
C LEU A 103 3.70 1.06 18.72
N GLU A 104 3.07 0.14 18.00
CA GLU A 104 2.29 -0.95 18.60
C GLU A 104 3.14 -1.88 19.47
N LEU A 105 4.36 -2.23 19.00
CA LEU A 105 5.22 -3.20 19.66
C LEU A 105 6.04 -2.61 20.81
N PHE A 106 6.48 -1.35 20.72
CA PHE A 106 7.47 -0.77 21.63
C PHE A 106 6.96 0.40 22.46
N VAL A 107 5.80 0.96 22.13
CA VAL A 107 5.26 2.15 22.81
C VAL A 107 3.91 1.86 23.43
N ILE A 108 3.03 1.15 22.73
CA ILE A 108 1.67 0.85 23.18
C ILE A 108 1.60 -0.49 23.88
N ASP A 109 2.56 -1.41 23.59
CA ASP A 109 2.57 -2.82 24.05
C ASP A 109 1.25 -3.56 23.74
N ALA A 110 0.63 -3.24 22.62
CA ALA A 110 -0.60 -3.84 22.15
C ALA A 110 -0.60 -3.96 20.62
N ILE A 111 -1.06 -5.09 20.11
CA ILE A 111 -1.10 -5.38 18.67
C ILE A 111 -2.53 -5.33 18.16
N CYS A 112 -2.76 -4.49 17.14
CA CYS A 112 -4.00 -4.43 16.39
C CYS A 112 -3.90 -5.35 15.16
N GLN A 113 -4.69 -6.43 15.11
CA GLN A 113 -4.68 -7.37 13.98
C GLN A 113 -4.99 -6.71 12.63
N TRP A 114 -5.85 -5.68 12.61
CA TRP A 114 -6.19 -4.93 11.40
C TRP A 114 -5.01 -4.07 10.90
N CYS A 115 -4.23 -3.51 11.83
CA CYS A 115 -3.02 -2.78 11.49
C CYS A 115 -1.95 -3.71 10.93
N VAL A 116 -1.79 -4.90 11.52
CA VAL A 116 -0.88 -5.94 11.01
C VAL A 116 -1.33 -6.41 9.62
N ALA A 117 -2.63 -6.63 9.42
CA ALA A 117 -3.17 -6.98 8.10
C ALA A 117 -2.88 -5.87 7.07
N SER A 118 -3.09 -4.61 7.42
CA SER A 118 -2.78 -3.47 6.55
C SER A 118 -1.28 -3.37 6.25
N ALA A 119 -0.41 -3.59 7.23
CA ALA A 119 1.04 -3.63 7.03
C ALA A 119 1.46 -4.75 6.07
N GLY A 120 0.85 -5.93 6.18
CA GLY A 120 1.04 -7.04 5.26
C GLY A 120 0.61 -6.70 3.83
N LEU A 121 -0.57 -6.07 3.65
CA LEU A 121 -1.05 -5.62 2.34
C LEU A 121 -0.11 -4.56 1.73
N MET A 122 0.40 -3.62 2.53
CA MET A 122 1.33 -2.60 2.07
C MET A 122 2.67 -3.20 1.66
N THR A 123 3.16 -4.22 2.38
CA THR A 123 4.36 -4.97 2.02
C THR A 123 4.17 -5.69 0.67
N LEU A 124 3.03 -6.35 0.46
CA LEU A 124 2.71 -6.98 -0.83
C LEU A 124 2.63 -5.97 -1.97
N LEU A 125 2.02 -4.80 -1.74
CA LEU A 125 1.98 -3.70 -2.73
C LEU A 125 3.38 -3.20 -3.07
N LEU A 126 4.26 -3.07 -2.08
CA LEU A 126 5.64 -2.67 -2.32
C LEU A 126 6.36 -3.70 -3.19
N ILE A 127 6.24 -5.00 -2.90
CA ILE A 127 6.85 -6.08 -3.69
C ILE A 127 6.31 -6.04 -5.13
N VAL A 128 5.00 -5.95 -5.32
CA VAL A 128 4.38 -5.92 -6.66
C VAL A 128 4.80 -4.68 -7.45
N ASN A 129 4.81 -3.50 -6.84
CA ASN A 129 5.22 -2.27 -7.53
C ASN A 129 6.74 -2.23 -7.79
N ALA A 130 7.57 -2.79 -6.92
CA ALA A 130 9.00 -2.95 -7.14
C ALA A 130 9.26 -3.87 -8.34
N THR A 131 8.59 -5.02 -8.41
CA THR A 131 8.74 -5.93 -9.56
C THR A 131 8.26 -5.30 -10.87
N ARG A 132 7.22 -4.44 -10.85
CA ARG A 132 6.76 -3.67 -12.01
C ARG A 132 7.81 -2.65 -12.46
N ALA A 133 8.40 -1.91 -11.54
CA ALA A 133 9.36 -0.86 -11.84
C ALA A 133 10.70 -1.43 -12.33
N PHE A 134 11.27 -2.41 -11.61
CA PHE A 134 12.58 -2.97 -11.93
C PHE A 134 12.55 -4.00 -13.06
N GLY A 135 11.48 -4.77 -13.20
CA GLY A 135 11.31 -5.71 -14.29
C GLY A 135 11.28 -5.03 -15.66
N TYR A 136 10.73 -3.82 -15.73
CA TYR A 136 10.72 -3.00 -16.94
C TYR A 136 12.10 -2.39 -17.24
N ALA A 137 12.74 -1.80 -16.24
CA ALA A 137 14.08 -1.23 -16.40
C ALA A 137 15.11 -2.28 -16.89
N GLY A 138 15.01 -3.51 -16.40
CA GLY A 138 15.85 -4.62 -16.88
C GLY A 138 15.59 -4.98 -18.33
N ALA A 139 14.35 -4.92 -18.80
CA ALA A 139 13.99 -5.22 -20.19
C ALA A 139 14.52 -4.15 -21.17
N GLU A 140 14.47 -2.87 -20.79
CA GLU A 140 15.04 -1.79 -21.62
C GLU A 140 16.57 -1.88 -21.76
N LEU A 141 17.27 -2.20 -20.67
CA LEU A 141 18.72 -2.38 -20.68
C LEU A 141 19.17 -3.56 -21.56
N THR A 142 18.36 -4.61 -21.68
CA THR A 142 18.65 -5.77 -22.53
C THR A 142 18.23 -5.58 -23.99
N ALA A 143 17.27 -4.68 -24.27
CA ALA A 143 16.80 -4.43 -25.64
C ALA A 143 17.75 -3.55 -26.48
N GLY A 144 18.71 -2.85 -25.87
CA GLY A 144 19.62 -1.92 -26.52
C GLY A 144 18.92 -0.69 -27.12
N PRO A 145 19.67 0.35 -27.51
CA PRO A 145 19.05 1.52 -28.16
C PRO A 145 18.42 1.07 -29.49
N ALA A 146 17.15 1.38 -29.70
CA ALA A 146 16.46 1.13 -30.95
C ALA A 146 17.26 1.80 -32.08
N THR A 147 17.79 1.02 -33.00
CA THR A 147 18.47 1.52 -34.20
C THR A 147 17.47 2.42 -34.94
N PRO A 148 17.80 3.69 -35.24
CA PRO A 148 16.93 4.52 -36.05
C PRO A 148 16.71 3.86 -37.42
N PRO A 149 15.50 3.95 -38.00
CA PRO A 149 15.25 3.35 -39.30
C PRO A 149 16.25 3.89 -40.31
N THR A 150 16.99 2.98 -40.97
CA THR A 150 17.91 3.32 -42.04
C THR A 150 17.14 3.93 -43.18
N ALA A 151 17.65 5.05 -43.70
CA ALA A 151 17.05 5.87 -44.76
C ALA A 151 16.92 5.16 -46.15
N ASP A 152 17.10 3.87 -46.21
CA ASP A 152 17.04 3.05 -47.42
C ASP A 152 15.67 2.40 -47.70
N GLN A 153 14.60 2.83 -47.01
CA GLN A 153 13.23 2.36 -47.30
C GLN A 153 12.29 3.51 -47.71
N VAL A 154 12.77 4.39 -48.61
CA VAL A 154 11.90 5.33 -49.34
C VAL A 154 11.92 4.96 -50.83
#